data_b57ad9100397847904e72f27f07a287a
#
_entry.id   b57ad9100397847904e72f27f07a287a
#
_cell.length_a   1.000
_cell.length_b   1.000
_cell.length_c   1.000
_cell.angle_alpha   90.00
_cell.angle_beta   90.00
_cell.angle_gamma   90.00
#
_symmetry.space_group_name_H-M   'P 1'
#
loop_
_entity.id
_entity.type
_entity.pdbx_description
1 polymer ?
#
loop_
_entity_poly.entity_id
_entity_poly.type
_entity_poly.pdbx_seq_one_letter_code
_entity_poly.pdbx_strand_id
1 'polypeptide(L)'
;MTTTDLRVETLTGAAPQDAPSGTGTGTGTGAAHSALIADWQHVHNTIVPVASAYLSLDDVAERAGRHVLEVAYAGDVLVGCSTVRAPRDGVATVISRVLPEHRGRGFGTALYERGLGTARALGAEHIETVLLASNTAGLRFAERAGFTVETDRYRLDGDTVDWVELRLA
;
A
#
# COMPACT_ATOMS: atom_id res chain seq x y z
N MET A 1 -1.11 24.65 -13.14
CA MET A 1 -0.61 23.74 -12.08
C MET A 1 0.07 22.57 -12.76
N THR A 2 1.38 22.49 -12.67
CA THR A 2 2.15 21.38 -13.23
C THR A 2 1.78 20.13 -12.45
N THR A 3 1.08 19.19 -13.07
CA THR A 3 0.90 17.85 -12.52
C THR A 3 2.29 17.27 -12.36
N THR A 4 2.77 17.17 -11.14
CA THR A 4 4.05 16.49 -10.86
C THR A 4 3.83 15.06 -11.32
N ASP A 5 4.62 14.63 -12.29
CA ASP A 5 4.51 13.30 -12.88
C ASP A 5 4.76 12.24 -11.79
N LEU A 6 3.71 11.53 -11.42
CA LEU A 6 3.76 10.49 -10.40
C LEU A 6 4.10 9.16 -11.09
N ARG A 7 5.32 8.69 -10.88
CA ARG A 7 5.75 7.37 -11.31
C ARG A 7 5.38 6.35 -10.25
N VAL A 8 4.67 5.29 -10.63
CA VAL A 8 4.26 4.21 -9.73
C VAL A 8 4.85 2.90 -10.23
N GLU A 9 5.52 2.20 -9.35
CA GLU A 9 6.13 0.89 -9.63
C GLU A 9 5.51 -0.19 -8.75
N THR A 10 5.16 -1.32 -9.36
CA THR A 10 4.54 -2.46 -8.69
C THR A 10 5.63 -3.43 -8.23
N LEU A 11 5.55 -3.87 -6.97
CA LEU A 11 6.36 -4.96 -6.47
C LEU A 11 5.78 -6.28 -7.00
N THR A 12 6.59 -7.04 -7.70
CA THR A 12 6.25 -8.41 -8.08
C THR A 12 6.75 -9.35 -6.99
N GLY A 13 5.93 -10.30 -6.55
CA GLY A 13 6.37 -11.35 -5.62
C GLY A 13 7.56 -12.10 -6.22
N ALA A 14 8.48 -12.59 -5.36
CA ALA A 14 9.54 -13.48 -5.80
C ALA A 14 8.91 -14.65 -6.55
N ALA A 15 9.36 -14.90 -7.78
CA ALA A 15 8.95 -16.07 -8.51
C ALA A 15 9.32 -17.34 -7.69
N PRO A 16 8.46 -18.37 -7.63
CA PRO A 16 8.83 -19.62 -6.96
C PRO A 16 10.16 -20.12 -7.56
N GLN A 17 11.09 -20.48 -6.69
CA GLN A 17 12.43 -20.94 -7.08
C GLN A 17 12.41 -22.40 -7.58
N ASP A 18 11.60 -22.69 -8.60
CA ASP A 18 11.59 -23.97 -9.30
C ASP A 18 11.62 -23.72 -10.82
N ALA A 19 12.75 -23.20 -11.32
CA ALA A 19 13.08 -23.28 -12.72
C ALA A 19 14.56 -23.66 -12.87
N PRO A 20 14.91 -24.65 -13.76
CA PRO A 20 16.27 -25.16 -13.90
C PRO A 20 17.20 -24.05 -14.43
N SER A 21 18.41 -24.05 -13.90
CA SER A 21 19.53 -23.16 -14.19
C SER A 21 19.73 -22.90 -15.69
N GLY A 22 19.26 -21.78 -16.17
CA GLY A 22 19.67 -21.19 -17.43
C GLY A 22 20.61 -20.03 -17.14
N THR A 23 21.85 -20.14 -17.58
CA THR A 23 22.92 -19.14 -17.49
C THR A 23 22.50 -17.87 -18.23
N GLY A 24 22.02 -16.84 -17.46
CA GLY A 24 21.67 -15.54 -18.01
C GLY A 24 22.05 -14.46 -17.01
N THR A 25 22.95 -13.60 -17.39
CA THR A 25 23.48 -12.41 -16.71
C THR A 25 22.32 -11.45 -16.36
N GLY A 26 21.77 -11.56 -15.13
CA GLY A 26 20.64 -10.77 -14.66
C GLY A 26 20.91 -10.04 -13.33
N THR A 27 22.04 -9.34 -13.22
CA THR A 27 22.43 -8.61 -11.99
C THR A 27 21.63 -7.33 -11.74
N GLY A 28 20.90 -6.80 -12.72
CA GLY A 28 20.14 -5.54 -12.60
C GLY A 28 18.74 -5.67 -11.97
N THR A 29 18.04 -6.77 -12.26
CA THR A 29 16.62 -6.95 -11.86
C THR A 29 16.46 -7.22 -10.37
N GLY A 30 17.38 -7.95 -9.76
CA GLY A 30 17.33 -8.26 -8.32
C GLY A 30 17.59 -7.05 -7.44
N ALA A 31 18.55 -6.20 -7.80
CA ALA A 31 18.89 -4.99 -7.03
C ALA A 31 17.74 -3.96 -7.09
N ALA A 32 17.14 -3.76 -8.25
CA ALA A 32 15.99 -2.86 -8.42
C ALA A 32 14.78 -3.35 -7.61
N HIS A 33 14.49 -4.64 -7.62
CA HIS A 33 13.42 -5.23 -6.83
C HIS A 33 13.66 -5.08 -5.32
N SER A 34 14.87 -5.32 -4.84
CA SER A 34 15.23 -5.13 -3.44
C SER A 34 15.07 -3.67 -2.99
N ALA A 35 15.39 -2.71 -3.86
CA ALA A 35 15.18 -1.29 -3.59
C ALA A 35 13.69 -0.94 -3.43
N LEU A 36 12.82 -1.47 -4.28
CA LEU A 36 11.36 -1.26 -4.17
C LEU A 36 10.79 -1.84 -2.87
N ILE A 37 11.25 -3.03 -2.44
CA ILE A 37 10.86 -3.62 -1.16
C ILE A 37 11.26 -2.71 0.00
N ALA A 38 12.50 -2.20 -0.01
CA ALA A 38 13.00 -1.30 1.03
C ALA A 38 12.24 0.04 1.07
N ASP A 39 11.93 0.62 -0.09
CA ASP A 39 11.19 1.86 -0.21
C ASP A 39 9.74 1.70 0.29
N TRP A 40 9.08 0.61 -0.09
CA TRP A 40 7.74 0.31 0.41
C TRP A 40 7.73 0.13 1.93
N GLN A 41 8.68 -0.65 2.46
CA GLN A 41 8.86 -0.87 3.90
C GLN A 41 9.07 0.46 4.63
N HIS A 42 9.96 1.31 4.11
CA HIS A 42 10.25 2.61 4.71
C HIS A 42 8.99 3.46 4.86
N VAL A 43 8.19 3.60 3.80
CA VAL A 43 6.93 4.35 3.85
C VAL A 43 5.97 3.74 4.87
N HIS A 44 5.78 2.42 4.84
CA HIS A 44 4.87 1.72 5.74
C HIS A 44 5.26 1.94 7.20
N ASN A 45 6.50 1.62 7.57
CA ASN A 45 6.97 1.70 8.96
C ASN A 45 7.06 3.13 9.48
N THR A 46 7.22 4.13 8.58
CA THR A 46 7.19 5.55 8.94
C THR A 46 5.77 6.00 9.30
N ILE A 47 4.76 5.55 8.55
CA ILE A 47 3.37 6.02 8.67
C ILE A 47 2.57 5.21 9.69
N VAL A 48 2.94 3.95 9.91
CA VAL A 48 2.28 3.05 10.85
C VAL A 48 3.24 2.71 12.00
N PRO A 49 3.44 3.62 12.96
CA PRO A 49 4.49 3.52 13.98
C PRO A 49 4.03 2.68 15.19
N VAL A 50 3.34 1.56 14.96
CA VAL A 50 2.91 0.61 16.00
C VAL A 50 3.67 -0.70 15.86
N ALA A 51 4.11 -1.26 16.98
CA ALA A 51 4.97 -2.45 16.98
C ALA A 51 4.29 -3.67 16.33
N SER A 52 2.96 -3.82 16.49
CA SER A 52 2.17 -4.90 15.90
C SER A 52 2.12 -4.87 14.36
N ALA A 53 2.37 -3.71 13.76
CA ALA A 53 2.31 -3.51 12.32
C ALA A 53 3.70 -3.29 11.68
N TYR A 54 4.78 -3.35 12.45
CA TYR A 54 6.13 -3.27 11.92
C TYR A 54 6.40 -4.44 10.98
N LEU A 55 6.98 -4.16 9.81
CA LEU A 55 7.30 -5.15 8.80
C LEU A 55 8.81 -5.17 8.54
N SER A 56 9.39 -6.38 8.51
CA SER A 56 10.72 -6.63 7.98
C SER A 56 10.72 -6.59 6.45
N LEU A 57 11.89 -6.62 5.82
CA LEU A 57 11.99 -6.73 4.35
C LEU A 57 11.40 -8.05 3.84
N ASP A 58 11.59 -9.14 4.58
CA ASP A 58 11.04 -10.46 4.25
C ASP A 58 9.50 -10.45 4.33
N ASP A 59 8.92 -9.79 5.35
CA ASP A 59 7.47 -9.62 5.45
C ASP A 59 6.90 -8.86 4.24
N VAL A 60 7.60 -7.83 3.76
CA VAL A 60 7.17 -7.08 2.57
C VAL A 60 7.27 -7.94 1.31
N ALA A 61 8.36 -8.70 1.15
CA ALA A 61 8.53 -9.61 0.03
C ALA A 61 7.43 -10.68 -0.02
N GLU A 62 7.08 -11.27 1.14
CA GLU A 62 5.97 -12.21 1.26
C GLU A 62 4.62 -11.57 0.92
N ARG A 63 4.37 -10.35 1.40
CA ARG A 63 3.15 -9.61 1.07
C ARG A 63 3.02 -9.30 -0.42
N ALA A 64 4.11 -8.97 -1.09
CA ALA A 64 4.14 -8.75 -2.54
C ALA A 64 3.75 -9.99 -3.35
N GLY A 65 3.92 -11.19 -2.79
CA GLY A 65 3.43 -12.44 -3.38
C GLY A 65 1.92 -12.66 -3.24
N ARG A 66 1.25 -11.95 -2.34
CA ARG A 66 -0.19 -12.13 -2.02
C ARG A 66 -1.05 -10.92 -2.35
N HIS A 67 -0.46 -9.74 -2.41
CA HIS A 67 -1.16 -8.47 -2.58
C HIS A 67 -0.47 -7.64 -3.66
N VAL A 68 -1.20 -6.73 -4.27
CA VAL A 68 -0.59 -5.71 -5.14
C VAL A 68 0.01 -4.63 -4.25
N LEU A 69 1.32 -4.54 -4.22
CA LEU A 69 2.07 -3.50 -3.52
C LEU A 69 2.70 -2.56 -4.54
N GLU A 70 2.58 -1.27 -4.32
CA GLU A 70 3.12 -0.25 -5.22
C GLU A 70 3.91 0.81 -4.45
N VAL A 71 4.95 1.33 -5.08
CA VAL A 71 5.75 2.45 -4.58
C VAL A 71 5.58 3.63 -5.53
N ALA A 72 5.47 4.82 -4.98
CA ALA A 72 5.24 6.04 -5.74
C ALA A 72 6.40 7.04 -5.60
N TYR A 73 6.81 7.59 -6.72
CA TYR A 73 7.87 8.59 -6.82
C TYR A 73 7.39 9.83 -7.57
N ALA A 74 7.81 11.00 -7.10
CA ALA A 74 7.70 12.27 -7.83
C ALA A 74 9.09 12.58 -8.42
N GLY A 75 9.27 12.32 -9.72
CA GLY A 75 10.60 12.20 -10.30
C GLY A 75 11.35 11.04 -9.66
N ASP A 76 12.49 11.30 -9.03
CA ASP A 76 13.29 10.29 -8.32
C ASP A 76 13.08 10.30 -6.81
N VAL A 77 12.15 11.12 -6.30
CA VAL A 77 11.87 11.26 -4.87
C VAL A 77 10.76 10.32 -4.45
N LEU A 78 11.04 9.43 -3.49
CA LEU A 78 10.04 8.56 -2.86
C LEU A 78 8.99 9.41 -2.14
N VAL A 79 7.71 9.24 -2.47
CA VAL A 79 6.62 10.02 -1.89
C VAL A 79 5.57 9.19 -1.17
N GLY A 80 5.43 7.91 -1.51
CA GLY A 80 4.39 7.09 -0.90
C GLY A 80 4.38 5.64 -1.35
N CYS A 81 3.41 4.90 -0.85
CA CYS A 81 3.15 3.52 -1.27
C CYS A 81 1.65 3.20 -1.21
N SER A 82 1.26 2.12 -1.86
CA SER A 82 -0.10 1.61 -1.80
C SER A 82 -0.13 0.08 -1.63
N THR A 83 -1.29 -0.40 -1.20
CA THR A 83 -1.62 -1.82 -1.11
C THR A 83 -3.01 -2.04 -1.65
N VAL A 84 -3.19 -3.03 -2.51
CA VAL A 84 -4.50 -3.58 -2.83
C VAL A 84 -4.50 -5.05 -2.43
N ARG A 85 -5.33 -5.39 -1.43
CA ARG A 85 -5.59 -6.79 -1.08
C ARG A 85 -6.68 -7.30 -2.01
N ALA A 86 -6.41 -8.44 -2.65
CA ALA A 86 -7.39 -9.09 -3.53
C ALA A 86 -8.72 -9.36 -2.81
N PRO A 87 -9.85 -9.33 -3.51
CA PRO A 87 -11.15 -9.57 -2.90
C PRO A 87 -11.22 -10.91 -2.18
N ARG A 88 -11.71 -10.87 -0.95
CA ARG A 88 -12.17 -12.04 -0.19
C ARG A 88 -13.63 -11.80 0.15
N ASP A 89 -14.50 -12.75 -0.19
CA ASP A 89 -15.96 -12.63 -0.06
C ASP A 89 -16.50 -11.31 -0.68
N GLY A 90 -15.98 -10.95 -1.85
CA GLY A 90 -16.35 -9.75 -2.60
C GLY A 90 -15.73 -8.44 -2.08
N VAL A 91 -14.98 -8.45 -0.98
CA VAL A 91 -14.41 -7.24 -0.36
C VAL A 91 -12.91 -7.14 -0.63
N ALA A 92 -12.49 -6.07 -1.31
CA ALA A 92 -11.07 -5.70 -1.46
C ALA A 92 -10.70 -4.61 -0.47
N THR A 93 -9.43 -4.58 -0.03
CA THR A 93 -8.90 -3.48 0.78
C THR A 93 -7.91 -2.66 -0.04
N VAL A 94 -8.13 -1.34 -0.09
CA VAL A 94 -7.23 -0.39 -0.75
C VAL A 94 -6.65 0.56 0.29
N ILE A 95 -5.33 0.62 0.38
CA ILE A 95 -4.62 1.46 1.34
C ILE A 95 -3.62 2.33 0.57
N SER A 96 -3.67 3.64 0.79
CA SER A 96 -2.75 4.61 0.22
C SER A 96 -2.02 5.34 1.34
N ARG A 97 -0.70 5.49 1.23
CA ARG A 97 0.15 6.15 2.20
C ARG A 97 1.05 7.16 1.51
N VAL A 98 1.09 8.37 2.03
CA VAL A 98 1.98 9.43 1.55
C VAL A 98 2.82 9.93 2.71
N LEU A 99 4.13 10.00 2.50
CA LEU A 99 5.06 10.53 3.49
C LEU A 99 4.65 11.95 3.89
N PRO A 100 4.77 12.33 5.18
CA PRO A 100 4.23 13.59 5.71
C PRO A 100 4.66 14.82 4.92
N GLU A 101 5.93 14.90 4.52
CA GLU A 101 6.53 16.01 3.79
C GLU A 101 6.01 16.17 2.35
N HIS A 102 5.32 15.16 1.83
CA HIS A 102 4.78 15.14 0.46
C HIS A 102 3.24 15.22 0.41
N ARG A 103 2.58 15.39 1.56
CA ARG A 103 1.11 15.49 1.64
C ARG A 103 0.60 16.81 1.06
N GLY A 104 -0.71 16.85 0.76
CA GLY A 104 -1.36 18.06 0.22
C GLY A 104 -1.04 18.36 -1.24
N ARG A 105 -0.41 17.43 -1.96
CA ARG A 105 0.01 17.57 -3.37
C ARG A 105 -0.74 16.67 -4.34
N GLY A 106 -1.81 16.00 -3.87
CA GLY A 106 -2.65 15.13 -4.69
C GLY A 106 -2.16 13.69 -4.83
N PHE A 107 -0.99 13.33 -4.32
CA PHE A 107 -0.43 11.98 -4.47
C PHE A 107 -1.30 10.89 -3.82
N GLY A 108 -1.87 11.17 -2.65
CA GLY A 108 -2.78 10.24 -1.99
C GLY A 108 -4.03 9.95 -2.81
N THR A 109 -4.63 10.97 -3.41
CA THR A 109 -5.77 10.83 -4.32
C THR A 109 -5.41 9.98 -5.53
N ALA A 110 -4.29 10.27 -6.19
CA ALA A 110 -3.83 9.51 -7.35
C ALA A 110 -3.60 8.02 -7.01
N LEU A 111 -2.97 7.73 -5.86
CA LEU A 111 -2.76 6.35 -5.40
C LEU A 111 -4.09 5.65 -5.08
N TYR A 112 -5.06 6.34 -4.47
CA TYR A 112 -6.37 5.75 -4.22
C TYR A 112 -7.12 5.46 -5.52
N GLU A 113 -7.21 6.41 -6.43
CA GLU A 113 -7.88 6.22 -7.73
C GLU A 113 -7.30 5.01 -8.48
N ARG A 114 -5.97 4.88 -8.48
CA ARG A 114 -5.29 3.73 -9.06
C ARG A 114 -5.65 2.43 -8.34
N GLY A 115 -5.61 2.43 -7.01
CA GLY A 115 -5.96 1.27 -6.16
C GLY A 115 -7.43 0.85 -6.33
N LEU A 116 -8.36 1.80 -6.41
CA LEU A 116 -9.78 1.54 -6.69
C LEU A 116 -9.96 0.88 -8.07
N GLY A 117 -9.24 1.36 -9.09
CA GLY A 117 -9.24 0.74 -10.41
C GLY A 117 -8.75 -0.70 -10.38
N THR A 118 -7.64 -0.95 -9.67
CA THR A 118 -7.08 -2.31 -9.47
C THR A 118 -8.06 -3.22 -8.73
N ALA A 119 -8.67 -2.75 -7.63
CA ALA A 119 -9.64 -3.53 -6.85
C ALA A 119 -10.86 -3.94 -7.70
N ARG A 120 -11.39 -3.00 -8.50
CA ARG A 120 -12.51 -3.28 -9.42
C ARG A 120 -12.11 -4.28 -10.50
N ALA A 121 -10.93 -4.15 -11.08
CA ALA A 121 -10.41 -5.09 -12.08
C ALA A 121 -10.23 -6.51 -11.51
N LEU A 122 -9.96 -6.61 -10.20
CA LEU A 122 -9.89 -7.89 -9.48
C LEU A 122 -11.28 -8.45 -9.09
N GLY A 123 -12.37 -7.76 -9.42
CA GLY A 123 -13.73 -8.21 -9.17
C GLY A 123 -14.29 -7.86 -7.79
N ALA A 124 -13.79 -6.79 -7.16
CA ALA A 124 -14.33 -6.34 -5.88
C ALA A 124 -15.78 -5.83 -6.04
N GLU A 125 -16.68 -6.34 -5.22
CA GLU A 125 -18.05 -5.85 -5.05
C GLU A 125 -18.10 -4.68 -4.07
N HIS A 126 -17.27 -4.77 -3.03
CA HIS A 126 -17.07 -3.73 -2.03
C HIS A 126 -15.59 -3.41 -1.86
N ILE A 127 -15.30 -2.17 -1.53
CA ILE A 127 -13.93 -1.71 -1.29
C ILE A 127 -13.86 -1.07 0.09
N GLU A 128 -12.87 -1.49 0.88
CA GLU A 128 -12.60 -0.97 2.20
C GLU A 128 -11.19 -0.39 2.27
N THR A 129 -10.95 0.43 3.27
CA THR A 129 -9.62 0.85 3.70
C THR A 129 -9.47 0.60 5.20
N VAL A 130 -8.24 0.49 5.68
CA VAL A 130 -7.94 0.28 7.09
C VAL A 130 -6.87 1.25 7.56
N LEU A 131 -7.07 1.83 8.74
CA LEU A 131 -6.14 2.79 9.33
C LEU A 131 -6.26 2.82 10.86
N LEU A 132 -5.25 3.41 11.52
CA LEU A 132 -5.29 3.63 12.96
C LEU A 132 -6.27 4.76 13.31
N ALA A 133 -7.07 4.58 14.34
CA ALA A 133 -8.00 5.60 14.85
C ALA A 133 -7.28 6.89 15.30
N SER A 134 -6.01 6.81 15.67
CA SER A 134 -5.16 7.96 15.98
C SER A 134 -4.71 8.75 14.76
N ASN A 135 -4.80 8.18 13.56
CA ASN A 135 -4.43 8.86 12.32
C ASN A 135 -5.56 9.79 11.84
N THR A 136 -5.77 10.89 12.54
CA THR A 136 -6.87 11.83 12.25
C THR A 136 -6.79 12.45 10.86
N ALA A 137 -5.58 12.67 10.33
CA ALA A 137 -5.39 13.17 8.97
C ALA A 137 -5.79 12.11 7.94
N GLY A 138 -5.45 10.84 8.18
CA GLY A 138 -5.85 9.71 7.34
C GLY A 138 -7.36 9.48 7.35
N LEU A 139 -8.01 9.58 8.52
CA LEU A 139 -9.47 9.47 8.63
C LEU A 139 -10.19 10.55 7.81
N ARG A 140 -9.77 11.81 7.93
CA ARG A 140 -10.33 12.92 7.12
C ARG A 140 -10.10 12.72 5.62
N PHE A 141 -8.95 12.15 5.26
CA PHE A 141 -8.65 11.85 3.85
C PHE A 141 -9.55 10.72 3.34
N ALA A 142 -9.69 9.64 4.09
CA ALA A 142 -10.57 8.51 3.75
C ALA A 142 -12.02 8.96 3.59
N GLU A 143 -12.53 9.77 4.54
CA GLU A 143 -13.88 10.35 4.48
C GLU A 143 -14.10 11.17 3.21
N ARG A 144 -13.16 12.07 2.87
CA ARG A 144 -13.23 12.86 1.63
C ARG A 144 -13.14 12.01 0.36
N ALA A 145 -12.47 10.86 0.45
CA ALA A 145 -12.37 9.89 -0.66
C ALA A 145 -13.62 8.99 -0.77
N GLY A 146 -14.62 9.17 0.12
CA GLY A 146 -15.89 8.43 0.09
C GLY A 146 -15.95 7.20 1.00
N PHE A 147 -14.93 6.94 1.80
CA PHE A 147 -14.95 5.87 2.80
C PHE A 147 -15.67 6.36 4.07
N THR A 148 -16.99 6.21 4.09
CA THR A 148 -17.84 6.83 5.12
C THR A 148 -18.57 5.83 6.02
N VAL A 149 -18.50 4.53 5.70
CA VAL A 149 -19.17 3.48 6.47
C VAL A 149 -18.14 2.70 7.28
N GLU A 150 -18.15 2.87 8.62
CA GLU A 150 -17.35 2.03 9.51
C GLU A 150 -17.92 0.61 9.53
N THR A 151 -17.09 -0.37 9.13
CA THR A 151 -17.48 -1.77 9.06
C THR A 151 -16.90 -2.60 10.18
N ASP A 152 -15.73 -2.20 10.69
CA ASP A 152 -15.10 -2.86 11.83
C ASP A 152 -14.21 -1.89 12.61
N ARG A 153 -14.02 -2.21 13.89
CA ARG A 153 -13.10 -1.53 14.79
C ARG A 153 -12.54 -2.53 15.78
N TYR A 154 -11.23 -2.72 15.76
CA TYR A 154 -10.56 -3.71 16.59
C TYR A 154 -9.21 -3.20 17.11
N ARG A 155 -8.69 -3.88 18.12
CA ARG A 155 -7.36 -3.62 18.66
C ARG A 155 -6.54 -4.89 18.62
N LEU A 156 -5.34 -4.81 18.11
CA LEU A 156 -4.39 -5.91 18.12
C LEU A 156 -3.72 -6.01 19.50
N ASP A 157 -3.31 -7.22 19.88
CA ASP A 157 -2.62 -7.45 21.13
C ASP A 157 -1.33 -6.63 21.20
N GLY A 158 -1.18 -5.87 22.29
CA GLY A 158 -0.05 -4.99 22.50
C GLY A 158 -0.22 -3.57 21.95
N ASP A 159 -1.27 -3.30 21.15
CA ASP A 159 -1.57 -1.94 20.69
C ASP A 159 -2.33 -1.14 21.75
N THR A 160 -2.11 0.16 21.74
CA THR A 160 -2.84 1.13 22.57
C THR A 160 -3.92 1.88 21.79
N VAL A 161 -3.98 1.69 20.47
CA VAL A 161 -4.87 2.39 19.54
C VAL A 161 -5.66 1.38 18.73
N ASP A 162 -6.91 1.70 18.46
CA ASP A 162 -7.77 0.86 17.60
C ASP A 162 -7.41 1.02 16.12
N TRP A 163 -7.62 -0.06 15.37
CA TRP A 163 -7.73 -0.08 13.94
C TRP A 163 -9.19 0.14 13.53
N VAL A 164 -9.41 0.87 12.46
CA VAL A 164 -10.73 1.16 11.92
C VAL A 164 -10.77 0.72 10.46
N GLU A 165 -11.80 -0.02 10.10
CA GLU A 165 -12.11 -0.37 8.71
C GLU A 165 -13.27 0.48 8.22
N LEU A 166 -13.08 1.13 7.08
CA LEU A 166 -14.07 2.01 6.47
C LEU A 166 -14.36 1.51 5.06
N ARG A 167 -15.64 1.42 4.72
CA ARG A 167 -16.12 1.04 3.39
C ARG A 167 -16.45 2.27 2.56
N LEU A 168 -16.09 2.19 1.28
CA LEU A 168 -16.50 3.13 0.25
C LEU A 168 -18.02 3.07 0.07
N ALA A 169 -18.68 4.23 0.16
CA ALA A 169 -20.12 4.36 -0.01
C ALA A 169 -20.56 4.17 -1.47
#